data_257dffac52f952b0133232623b51f1be
#
_entry.id   257dffac52f952b0133232623b51f1be
#
_cell.length_a   1.000
_cell.length_b   1.000
_cell.length_c   1.000
_cell.angle_alpha   90.00
_cell.angle_beta   90.00
_cell.angle_gamma   90.00
#
_symmetry.space_group_name_H-M   'P 1'
#
loop_
_entity.id
_entity.type
_entity.pdbx_description
1 polymer ?
#
loop_
_entity_poly.entity_id
_entity_poly.type
_entity_poly.pdbx_seq_one_letter_code
_entity_poly.pdbx_strand_id
1 'polypeptide(L)'
;MARAIDQADGLGHYCEQVLRQLLLLDPQTRYIIFLRSDAVGAAWREFANAQTCVIHSHSKLAWDQLLVPAAARRLGVDLLFNPKFSLPLLSRIPGVFVIQSCDWYVNPKNYPWWDNIYIRLMLPLYCRKARSLLCISKSTLEALAARIKITAPVTGITYAGVGPEFTEHGDPAAQRRCREEYSLPERFILTVARVLHTGHRKLPDYPGGNNERLLRAYRLYRQRTTQPLPLVVAGRDVERYLRARGFSADQLQGVHFLGFVPNERLAAAYQMADCFVLATLLESFGLPILEAMATGCPAIVPATGAGPEVAGSAARLIDPYDEGDIAAALLEVTGSPQLRARMAHAGILRARNFSWRQAGERILAVFDELVPGASATTTAAPATGS
;
A
#
# COMPACT_ATOMS: atom_id res chain seq x y z
N MET A 1 13.95 8.55 -5.17
CA MET A 1 13.11 8.68 -3.97
C MET A 1 12.18 9.91 -3.98
N ALA A 2 12.62 11.11 -4.27
CA ALA A 2 11.88 12.35 -4.05
C ALA A 2 10.40 12.37 -4.44
N ARG A 3 10.02 11.86 -5.61
CA ARG A 3 8.60 11.84 -6.02
C ARG A 3 7.74 10.84 -5.27
N ALA A 4 8.33 9.83 -4.66
CA ALA A 4 7.58 8.83 -3.90
C ALA A 4 7.23 9.34 -2.49
N ILE A 5 8.10 10.13 -1.91
CA ILE A 5 7.89 10.72 -0.57
C ILE A 5 6.97 11.95 -0.65
N ASP A 6 6.98 12.68 -1.79
CA ASP A 6 6.09 13.84 -2.02
C ASP A 6 4.63 13.43 -2.37
N GLN A 7 4.35 12.16 -2.60
CA GLN A 7 3.01 11.67 -2.94
C GLN A 7 2.33 11.14 -1.67
N ALA A 8 1.24 11.78 -1.26
CA ALA A 8 0.34 11.31 -0.21
C ALA A 8 -0.51 10.11 -0.71
N ASP A 9 0.17 9.08 -1.21
CA ASP A 9 -0.44 7.82 -1.65
C ASP A 9 0.26 6.61 -1.00
N GLY A 10 -0.30 5.42 -1.15
CA GLY A 10 0.27 4.20 -0.58
C GLY A 10 1.71 3.91 -0.99
N LEU A 11 2.11 4.38 -2.19
CA LEU A 11 3.47 4.25 -2.70
C LEU A 11 4.45 5.16 -1.94
N GLY A 12 4.05 6.40 -1.70
CA GLY A 12 4.82 7.37 -0.91
C GLY A 12 4.94 6.92 0.54
N HIS A 13 3.84 6.46 1.12
CA HIS A 13 3.81 5.94 2.48
C HIS A 13 4.77 4.74 2.66
N TYR A 14 4.74 3.77 1.73
CA TYR A 14 5.70 2.66 1.75
C TYR A 14 7.16 3.15 1.74
N CYS A 15 7.50 4.06 0.82
CA CYS A 15 8.86 4.58 0.71
C CYS A 15 9.33 5.29 1.98
N GLU A 16 8.46 6.08 2.59
CA GLU A 16 8.73 6.78 3.84
C GLU A 16 8.96 5.82 4.99
N GLN A 17 8.03 4.87 5.20
CA GLN A 17 8.12 3.92 6.30
C GLN A 17 9.35 3.01 6.19
N VAL A 18 9.63 2.50 4.99
CA VAL A 18 10.84 1.70 4.74
C VAL A 18 12.10 2.52 5.06
N LEU A 19 12.20 3.77 4.58
CA LEU A 19 13.36 4.59 4.86
C LEU A 19 13.54 4.86 6.36
N ARG A 20 12.45 5.17 7.08
CA ARG A 20 12.48 5.32 8.54
C ARG A 20 13.04 4.07 9.23
N GLN A 21 12.58 2.89 8.83
CA GLN A 21 13.06 1.64 9.42
C GLN A 21 14.54 1.39 9.12
N LEU A 22 15.00 1.64 7.89
CA LEU A 22 16.43 1.51 7.57
C LEU A 22 17.29 2.41 8.43
N LEU A 23 16.88 3.68 8.63
CA LEU A 23 17.62 4.64 9.46
C LEU A 23 17.64 4.25 10.94
N LEU A 24 16.55 3.66 11.44
CA LEU A 24 16.43 3.24 12.85
C LEU A 24 17.19 1.94 13.13
N LEU A 25 17.14 0.98 12.21
CA LEU A 25 17.68 -0.37 12.39
C LEU A 25 19.19 -0.45 12.14
N ASP A 26 19.71 0.45 11.31
CA ASP A 26 21.12 0.48 10.93
C ASP A 26 21.71 1.88 11.14
N PRO A 27 22.00 2.25 12.40
CA PRO A 27 22.54 3.57 12.73
C PRO A 27 24.00 3.75 12.34
N GLN A 28 24.72 2.70 11.95
CA GLN A 28 26.14 2.75 11.59
C GLN A 28 26.37 3.12 10.13
N THR A 29 25.42 2.78 9.26
CA THR A 29 25.49 3.11 7.83
C THR A 29 25.10 4.57 7.61
N ARG A 30 25.88 5.27 6.78
CA ARG A 30 25.54 6.61 6.32
C ARG A 30 24.60 6.54 5.14
N TYR A 31 23.38 7.07 5.30
CA TYR A 31 22.36 7.13 4.27
C TYR A 31 22.34 8.48 3.58
N ILE A 32 22.45 8.51 2.25
CA ILE A 32 22.34 9.72 1.44
C ILE A 32 21.00 9.69 0.72
N ILE A 33 20.11 10.60 1.11
CA ILE A 33 18.75 10.70 0.59
C ILE A 33 18.74 11.74 -0.53
N PHE A 34 18.62 11.28 -1.78
CA PHE A 34 18.51 12.16 -2.93
C PHE A 34 17.08 12.69 -3.10
N LEU A 35 16.92 14.00 -3.08
CA LEU A 35 15.64 14.71 -3.17
C LEU A 35 15.62 15.64 -4.38
N ARG A 36 14.43 15.95 -4.90
CA ARG A 36 14.25 16.93 -5.98
C ARG A 36 13.92 18.34 -5.48
N SER A 37 13.44 18.44 -4.25
CA SER A 37 13.14 19.70 -3.59
C SER A 37 13.48 19.64 -2.09
N ASP A 38 13.66 20.78 -1.47
CA ASP A 38 13.93 20.90 -0.03
C ASP A 38 12.71 20.63 0.85
N ALA A 39 11.49 20.67 0.28
CA ALA A 39 10.25 20.62 1.03
C ALA A 39 10.11 19.39 1.95
N VAL A 40 10.74 18.27 1.57
CA VAL A 40 10.68 16.98 2.30
C VAL A 40 11.95 16.72 3.11
N GLY A 41 12.99 17.54 2.93
CA GLY A 41 14.31 17.31 3.55
C GLY A 41 14.29 17.47 5.07
N ALA A 42 13.39 18.29 5.61
CA ALA A 42 13.32 18.59 7.04
C ALA A 42 12.98 17.36 7.89
N ALA A 43 12.12 16.46 7.40
CA ALA A 43 11.69 15.25 8.10
C ALA A 43 12.82 14.24 8.37
N TRP A 44 13.95 14.33 7.65
CA TRP A 44 15.06 13.38 7.76
C TRP A 44 16.22 13.90 8.61
N ARG A 45 16.17 15.18 9.03
CA ARG A 45 17.23 15.81 9.83
C ARG A 45 17.30 15.28 11.27
N GLU A 46 16.24 14.63 11.73
CA GLU A 46 16.21 14.01 13.07
C GLU A 46 17.13 12.77 13.16
N PHE A 47 17.51 12.17 12.02
CA PHE A 47 18.36 10.97 11.98
C PHE A 47 19.82 11.37 11.76
N ALA A 48 20.69 11.08 12.75
CA ALA A 48 22.10 11.42 12.70
C ALA A 48 22.86 10.73 11.54
N ASN A 49 22.40 9.56 11.11
CA ASN A 49 22.95 8.77 10.01
C ASN A 49 22.36 9.13 8.63
N ALA A 50 21.45 10.11 8.56
CA ALA A 50 20.83 10.57 7.31
C ALA A 50 21.43 11.89 6.84
N GLN A 51 21.81 11.94 5.56
CA GLN A 51 22.20 13.17 4.87
C GLN A 51 21.29 13.38 3.67
N THR A 52 20.69 14.55 3.53
CA THR A 52 19.91 14.92 2.35
C THR A 52 20.81 15.56 1.28
N CYS A 53 20.56 15.19 0.03
CA CYS A 53 21.22 15.77 -1.15
C CYS A 53 20.13 16.20 -2.15
N VAL A 54 19.90 17.50 -2.25
CA VAL A 54 18.91 18.06 -3.17
C VAL A 54 19.52 18.27 -4.54
N ILE A 55 18.87 17.73 -5.56
CA ILE A 55 19.27 17.85 -6.97
C ILE A 55 18.08 18.33 -7.77
N HIS A 56 18.09 19.61 -8.13
CA HIS A 56 17.02 20.21 -8.95
C HIS A 56 17.10 19.70 -10.40
N SER A 57 15.98 19.28 -10.95
CA SER A 57 15.86 18.91 -12.36
C SER A 57 14.42 18.93 -12.82
N HIS A 58 14.17 19.48 -14.01
CA HIS A 58 12.88 19.43 -14.69
C HIS A 58 12.62 18.07 -15.33
N SER A 59 13.66 17.35 -15.73
CA SER A 59 13.56 16.04 -16.35
C SER A 59 13.76 14.92 -15.33
N LYS A 60 12.74 14.07 -15.18
CA LYS A 60 12.83 12.87 -14.34
C LYS A 60 13.89 11.90 -14.85
N LEU A 61 13.95 11.72 -16.17
CA LEU A 61 14.93 10.82 -16.79
C LEU A 61 16.37 11.29 -16.56
N ALA A 62 16.65 12.58 -16.77
CA ALA A 62 17.97 13.15 -16.50
C ALA A 62 18.32 13.04 -15.02
N TRP A 63 17.36 13.27 -14.12
CA TRP A 63 17.55 13.13 -12.68
C TRP A 63 17.94 11.70 -12.31
N ASP A 64 17.13 10.71 -12.72
CA ASP A 64 17.33 9.29 -12.39
C ASP A 64 18.59 8.70 -13.05
N GLN A 65 18.89 9.07 -14.31
CA GLN A 65 19.89 8.37 -15.11
C GLN A 65 21.25 9.05 -15.14
N LEU A 66 21.32 10.35 -14.88
CA LEU A 66 22.56 11.13 -15.01
C LEU A 66 22.95 11.82 -13.70
N LEU A 67 22.04 12.62 -13.11
CA LEU A 67 22.41 13.50 -12.01
C LEU A 67 22.59 12.75 -10.69
N VAL A 68 21.66 11.87 -10.33
CA VAL A 68 21.77 11.03 -9.12
C VAL A 68 23.01 10.14 -9.16
N PRO A 69 23.28 9.35 -10.23
CA PRO A 69 24.48 8.52 -10.26
C PRO A 69 25.79 9.32 -10.25
N ALA A 70 25.82 10.51 -10.85
CA ALA A 70 26.98 11.39 -10.78
C ALA A 70 27.23 11.91 -9.36
N ALA A 71 26.18 12.33 -8.66
CA ALA A 71 26.26 12.76 -7.27
C ALA A 71 26.64 11.58 -6.35
N ALA A 72 26.01 10.42 -6.52
CA ALA A 72 26.32 9.21 -5.77
C ALA A 72 27.80 8.81 -5.88
N ARG A 73 28.35 8.86 -7.10
CA ARG A 73 29.78 8.58 -7.31
C ARG A 73 30.68 9.58 -6.59
N ARG A 74 30.35 10.89 -6.65
CA ARG A 74 31.14 11.94 -5.97
C ARG A 74 31.09 11.81 -4.44
N LEU A 75 29.97 11.30 -3.90
CA LEU A 75 29.75 11.14 -2.48
C LEU A 75 30.23 9.79 -1.94
N GLY A 76 30.82 8.94 -2.80
CA GLY A 76 31.36 7.64 -2.41
C GLY A 76 30.26 6.64 -2.00
N VAL A 77 29.13 6.63 -2.71
CA VAL A 77 28.02 5.70 -2.41
C VAL A 77 28.36 4.30 -2.89
N ASP A 78 28.26 3.31 -2.01
CA ASP A 78 28.56 1.90 -2.28
C ASP A 78 27.37 1.14 -2.85
N LEU A 79 26.13 1.52 -2.48
CA LEU A 79 24.90 0.87 -2.89
C LEU A 79 23.80 1.89 -3.20
N LEU A 80 23.09 1.71 -4.31
CA LEU A 80 21.90 2.49 -4.66
C LEU A 80 20.64 1.68 -4.31
N PHE A 81 19.82 2.23 -3.44
CA PHE A 81 18.52 1.67 -3.11
C PHE A 81 17.39 2.56 -3.62
N ASN A 82 16.47 1.98 -4.37
CA ASN A 82 15.24 2.67 -4.78
C ASN A 82 14.02 1.86 -4.38
N PRO A 83 13.23 2.30 -3.39
CA PRO A 83 11.97 1.63 -3.02
C PRO A 83 10.89 1.75 -4.09
N LYS A 84 11.23 2.23 -5.26
CA LYS A 84 10.42 2.34 -6.48
C LYS A 84 11.19 1.73 -7.67
N PHE A 85 10.49 1.38 -8.73
CA PHE A 85 10.94 0.55 -9.85
C PHE A 85 11.96 1.17 -10.83
N SER A 86 12.90 2.01 -10.43
CA SER A 86 13.91 2.54 -11.34
C SER A 86 15.33 2.46 -10.79
N LEU A 87 16.30 2.25 -11.69
CA LEU A 87 17.72 2.28 -11.38
C LEU A 87 18.48 3.02 -12.49
N PRO A 88 19.60 3.69 -12.18
CA PRO A 88 20.45 4.30 -13.20
C PRO A 88 21.19 3.21 -13.97
N LEU A 89 20.87 3.06 -15.26
CA LEU A 89 21.38 1.97 -16.10
C LEU A 89 22.89 2.03 -16.34
N LEU A 90 23.44 3.22 -16.45
CA LEU A 90 24.86 3.45 -16.73
C LEU A 90 25.74 3.53 -15.47
N SER A 91 25.13 3.46 -14.28
CA SER A 91 25.89 3.46 -13.02
C SER A 91 26.63 2.13 -12.84
N ARG A 92 27.87 2.19 -12.32
CA ARG A 92 28.63 1.00 -11.88
C ARG A 92 28.32 0.62 -10.41
N ILE A 93 27.70 1.53 -9.66
CA ILE A 93 27.28 1.27 -8.28
C ILE A 93 26.19 0.19 -8.30
N PRO A 94 26.29 -0.87 -7.48
CA PRO A 94 25.24 -1.90 -7.38
C PRO A 94 23.91 -1.27 -6.97
N GLY A 95 22.82 -1.79 -7.51
CA GLY A 95 21.49 -1.25 -7.26
C GLY A 95 20.50 -2.30 -6.80
N VAL A 96 19.69 -1.94 -5.81
CA VAL A 96 18.55 -2.70 -5.30
C VAL A 96 17.29 -1.87 -5.51
N PHE A 97 16.20 -2.48 -5.91
CA PHE A 97 14.91 -1.79 -5.98
C PHE A 97 13.74 -2.69 -5.61
N VAL A 98 12.63 -2.04 -5.28
CA VAL A 98 11.39 -2.72 -4.90
C VAL A 98 10.34 -2.52 -5.99
N ILE A 99 9.70 -3.60 -6.43
CA ILE A 99 8.50 -3.55 -7.26
C ILE A 99 7.27 -3.54 -6.37
N GLN A 100 6.59 -2.40 -6.36
CA GLN A 100 5.39 -2.20 -5.54
C GLN A 100 4.09 -2.51 -6.29
N SER A 101 4.12 -2.57 -7.62
CA SER A 101 2.96 -2.87 -8.45
C SER A 101 3.40 -3.34 -9.82
N CYS A 102 2.53 -4.10 -10.48
CA CYS A 102 2.63 -4.44 -11.90
C CYS A 102 1.39 -3.99 -12.69
N ASP A 103 0.61 -3.05 -12.16
CA ASP A 103 -0.67 -2.62 -12.75
C ASP A 103 -0.54 -2.10 -14.19
N TRP A 104 0.58 -1.49 -14.55
CA TRP A 104 0.86 -1.08 -15.95
C TRP A 104 0.79 -2.24 -16.96
N TYR A 105 1.15 -3.45 -16.54
CA TYR A 105 1.08 -4.64 -17.38
C TYR A 105 -0.28 -5.30 -17.35
N VAL A 106 -0.99 -5.20 -16.22
CA VAL A 106 -2.30 -5.81 -16.03
C VAL A 106 -3.39 -4.94 -16.63
N ASN A 107 -3.34 -3.64 -16.36
CA ASN A 107 -4.35 -2.65 -16.75
C ASN A 107 -3.72 -1.46 -17.51
N PRO A 108 -3.10 -1.68 -18.68
CA PRO A 108 -2.39 -0.62 -19.41
C PRO A 108 -3.29 0.56 -19.80
N LYS A 109 -4.60 0.34 -19.93
CA LYS A 109 -5.59 1.40 -20.27
C LYS A 109 -5.70 2.48 -19.19
N ASN A 110 -5.26 2.21 -17.95
CA ASN A 110 -5.28 3.16 -16.83
C ASN A 110 -4.16 4.19 -16.90
N TYR A 111 -3.20 4.00 -17.78
CA TYR A 111 -2.00 4.82 -17.87
C TYR A 111 -1.90 5.48 -19.26
N PRO A 112 -1.34 6.66 -19.35
CA PRO A 112 -1.02 7.27 -20.63
C PRO A 112 -0.18 6.33 -21.49
N TRP A 113 -0.38 6.36 -22.81
CA TRP A 113 0.32 5.45 -23.72
C TRP A 113 1.85 5.56 -23.66
N TRP A 114 2.37 6.77 -23.40
CA TRP A 114 3.82 6.98 -23.23
C TRP A 114 4.38 6.34 -21.95
N ASP A 115 3.62 6.35 -20.84
CA ASP A 115 4.02 5.66 -19.61
C ASP A 115 4.06 4.13 -19.85
N ASN A 116 3.10 3.60 -20.58
CA ASN A 116 3.08 2.18 -20.95
C ASN A 116 4.29 1.80 -21.81
N ILE A 117 4.65 2.62 -22.80
CA ILE A 117 5.85 2.39 -23.61
C ILE A 117 7.09 2.49 -22.73
N TYR A 118 7.22 3.54 -21.93
CA TYR A 118 8.35 3.73 -21.05
C TYR A 118 8.57 2.54 -20.11
N ILE A 119 7.52 2.09 -19.42
CA ILE A 119 7.60 0.96 -18.49
C ILE A 119 7.95 -0.34 -19.20
N ARG A 120 7.34 -0.62 -20.35
CA ARG A 120 7.61 -1.84 -21.13
C ARG A 120 9.05 -1.92 -21.64
N LEU A 121 9.67 -0.79 -21.96
CA LEU A 121 11.05 -0.72 -22.39
C LEU A 121 12.03 -0.70 -21.21
N MET A 122 11.75 0.11 -20.20
CA MET A 122 12.71 0.38 -19.14
C MET A 122 12.71 -0.64 -18.01
N LEU A 123 11.55 -1.18 -17.61
CA LEU A 123 11.49 -2.11 -16.48
C LEU A 123 12.29 -3.41 -16.73
N PRO A 124 12.25 -4.04 -17.90
CA PRO A 124 13.14 -5.18 -18.19
C PRO A 124 14.63 -4.83 -18.09
N LEU A 125 15.01 -3.61 -18.50
CA LEU A 125 16.39 -3.12 -18.40
C LEU A 125 16.78 -2.90 -16.92
N TYR A 126 15.89 -2.34 -16.12
CA TYR A 126 16.11 -2.19 -14.68
C TYR A 126 16.24 -3.55 -13.98
N CYS A 127 15.38 -4.50 -14.32
CA CYS A 127 15.48 -5.88 -13.81
C CYS A 127 16.81 -6.55 -14.19
N ARG A 128 17.35 -6.29 -15.38
CA ARG A 128 18.67 -6.82 -15.78
C ARG A 128 19.82 -6.14 -15.05
N LYS A 129 19.68 -4.86 -14.75
CA LYS A 129 20.70 -4.03 -14.10
C LYS A 129 20.78 -4.27 -12.61
N ALA A 130 19.69 -4.61 -11.98
CA ALA A 130 19.61 -4.80 -10.53
C ALA A 130 20.53 -5.93 -10.05
N ARG A 131 21.21 -5.69 -8.95
CA ARG A 131 21.92 -6.74 -8.21
C ARG A 131 20.97 -7.57 -7.37
N SER A 132 19.88 -6.97 -6.96
CA SER A 132 18.79 -7.62 -6.25
C SER A 132 17.45 -6.94 -6.53
N LEU A 133 16.40 -7.74 -6.61
CA LEU A 133 15.03 -7.33 -6.79
C LEU A 133 14.19 -7.81 -5.61
N LEU A 134 13.42 -6.90 -5.03
CA LEU A 134 12.42 -7.18 -4.02
C LEU A 134 11.02 -6.90 -4.59
N CYS A 135 10.02 -7.65 -4.15
CA CYS A 135 8.62 -7.40 -4.49
C CYS A 135 7.80 -7.17 -3.22
N ILE A 136 6.75 -6.36 -3.33
CA ILE A 136 5.87 -6.05 -2.18
C ILE A 136 4.95 -7.23 -1.79
N SER A 137 4.73 -8.17 -2.72
CA SER A 137 3.95 -9.39 -2.51
C SER A 137 4.34 -10.48 -3.49
N LYS A 138 4.02 -11.74 -3.18
CA LYS A 138 4.16 -12.87 -4.10
C LYS A 138 3.28 -12.69 -5.33
N SER A 139 2.05 -12.22 -5.12
CA SER A 139 1.10 -11.91 -6.21
C SER A 139 1.68 -10.90 -7.20
N THR A 140 2.35 -9.83 -6.71
CA THR A 140 3.03 -8.86 -7.59
C THR A 140 4.19 -9.51 -8.36
N LEU A 141 4.97 -10.37 -7.72
CA LEU A 141 6.06 -11.10 -8.37
C LEU A 141 5.55 -12.03 -9.48
N GLU A 142 4.53 -12.83 -9.18
CA GLU A 142 3.91 -13.76 -10.13
C GLU A 142 3.30 -13.03 -11.32
N ALA A 143 2.56 -11.95 -11.06
CA ALA A 143 1.97 -11.13 -12.10
C ALA A 143 3.02 -10.46 -12.99
N LEU A 144 4.16 -10.09 -12.46
CA LEU A 144 5.29 -9.55 -13.22
C LEU A 144 5.99 -10.66 -14.02
N ALA A 145 6.32 -11.79 -13.39
CA ALA A 145 7.02 -12.90 -14.01
C ALA A 145 6.24 -13.51 -15.20
N ALA A 146 4.91 -13.47 -15.13
CA ALA A 146 4.05 -13.88 -16.25
C ALA A 146 4.16 -12.99 -17.50
N ARG A 147 4.77 -11.79 -17.40
CA ARG A 147 4.79 -10.77 -18.45
C ARG A 147 6.17 -10.37 -18.92
N ILE A 148 7.17 -10.45 -18.04
CA ILE A 148 8.55 -10.14 -18.38
C ILE A 148 9.49 -11.21 -17.82
N LYS A 149 10.57 -11.48 -18.54
CA LYS A 149 11.65 -12.32 -18.03
C LYS A 149 12.44 -11.56 -16.97
N ILE A 150 12.29 -11.96 -15.72
CA ILE A 150 13.07 -11.44 -14.61
C ILE A 150 14.43 -12.13 -14.64
N THR A 151 15.51 -11.37 -14.76
CA THR A 151 16.87 -11.88 -14.83
C THR A 151 17.72 -11.50 -13.62
N ALA A 152 17.28 -10.52 -12.82
CA ALA A 152 17.90 -10.21 -11.54
C ALA A 152 17.62 -11.32 -10.53
N PRO A 153 18.53 -11.59 -9.59
CA PRO A 153 18.20 -12.39 -8.43
C PRO A 153 17.02 -11.76 -7.69
N VAL A 154 15.94 -12.52 -7.48
CA VAL A 154 14.83 -12.11 -6.62
C VAL A 154 15.18 -12.58 -5.21
N THR A 155 15.56 -11.65 -4.37
CA THR A 155 16.04 -11.97 -3.03
C THR A 155 14.93 -12.07 -2.00
N GLY A 156 13.71 -11.62 -2.33
CA GLY A 156 12.60 -11.85 -1.42
C GLY A 156 11.38 -10.95 -1.64
N ILE A 157 10.44 -11.16 -0.74
CA ILE A 157 9.22 -10.36 -0.64
C ILE A 157 9.37 -9.42 0.56
N THR A 158 9.20 -8.14 0.35
CA THR A 158 9.21 -7.13 1.42
C THR A 158 7.79 -6.59 1.62
N TYR A 159 7.03 -7.28 2.45
CA TYR A 159 5.67 -6.86 2.78
C TYR A 159 5.68 -5.48 3.43
N ALA A 160 4.64 -4.69 3.15
CA ALA A 160 4.38 -3.49 3.92
C ALA A 160 3.95 -3.84 5.35
N GLY A 161 4.12 -2.90 6.25
CA GLY A 161 3.61 -2.97 7.62
C GLY A 161 2.35 -2.14 7.80
N VAL A 162 1.77 -2.24 8.98
CA VAL A 162 0.68 -1.37 9.43
C VAL A 162 1.23 -0.17 10.20
N GLY A 163 0.57 0.98 10.10
CA GLY A 163 0.89 2.16 10.88
C GLY A 163 0.58 1.98 12.37
N PRO A 164 1.31 2.65 13.28
CA PRO A 164 1.12 2.50 14.72
C PRO A 164 -0.25 2.98 15.21
N GLU A 165 -0.94 3.80 14.43
CA GLU A 165 -2.31 4.26 14.69
C GLU A 165 -3.36 3.15 14.54
N PHE A 166 -3.10 2.14 13.71
CA PHE A 166 -4.02 1.02 13.48
C PHE A 166 -3.77 -0.10 14.49
N THR A 167 -4.44 -0.01 15.62
CA THR A 167 -4.33 -0.98 16.71
C THR A 167 -5.71 -1.49 17.14
N GLU A 168 -5.75 -2.67 17.77
CA GLU A 168 -6.95 -3.24 18.37
C GLU A 168 -7.47 -2.45 19.57
N HIS A 169 -6.63 -1.65 20.19
CA HIS A 169 -6.96 -0.84 21.37
C HIS A 169 -7.43 0.54 20.93
N GLY A 170 -8.74 0.71 20.85
CA GLY A 170 -9.36 1.99 20.51
C GLY A 170 -9.37 2.98 21.69
N ASP A 171 -9.10 4.26 21.42
CA ASP A 171 -9.40 5.35 22.34
C ASP A 171 -10.87 5.75 22.21
N PRO A 172 -11.70 5.55 23.26
CA PRO A 172 -13.12 5.92 23.20
C PRO A 172 -13.36 7.41 22.93
N ALA A 173 -12.41 8.28 23.31
CA ALA A 173 -12.51 9.70 23.02
C ALA A 173 -12.23 10.00 21.55
N ALA A 174 -11.24 9.31 20.93
CA ALA A 174 -10.98 9.41 19.50
C ALA A 174 -12.14 8.86 18.67
N GLN A 175 -12.75 7.76 19.08
CA GLN A 175 -13.94 7.19 18.44
C GLN A 175 -15.14 8.14 18.51
N ARG A 176 -15.43 8.74 19.67
CA ARG A 176 -16.49 9.76 19.79
C ARG A 176 -16.23 10.94 18.87
N ARG A 177 -15.03 11.52 18.90
CA ARG A 177 -14.65 12.64 18.01
C ARG A 177 -14.79 12.27 16.53
N CYS A 178 -14.37 11.09 16.13
CA CYS A 178 -14.53 10.59 14.78
C CYS A 178 -16.01 10.46 14.38
N ARG A 179 -16.82 9.89 15.27
CA ARG A 179 -18.27 9.74 15.05
C ARG A 179 -18.97 11.08 14.87
N GLU A 180 -18.66 12.06 15.72
CA GLU A 180 -19.23 13.41 15.66
C GLU A 180 -18.77 14.16 14.41
N GLU A 181 -17.46 14.17 14.13
CA GLU A 181 -16.85 14.87 13.00
C GLU A 181 -17.40 14.40 11.64
N TYR A 182 -17.59 13.09 11.50
CA TYR A 182 -18.06 12.48 10.24
C TYR A 182 -19.52 12.04 10.28
N SER A 183 -20.27 12.35 11.34
CA SER A 183 -21.66 11.93 11.54
C SER A 183 -21.86 10.43 11.29
N LEU A 184 -20.94 9.60 11.82
CA LEU A 184 -20.98 8.15 11.58
C LEU A 184 -22.18 7.50 12.25
N PRO A 185 -22.88 6.60 11.54
CA PRO A 185 -23.93 5.76 12.12
C PRO A 185 -23.42 4.93 13.30
N GLU A 186 -24.33 4.47 14.17
CA GLU A 186 -23.98 3.57 15.27
C GLU A 186 -23.36 2.26 14.76
N ARG A 187 -23.97 1.69 13.73
CA ARG A 187 -23.55 0.47 13.04
C ARG A 187 -23.37 0.75 11.55
N PHE A 188 -22.30 0.27 10.96
CA PHE A 188 -22.05 0.50 9.54
C PHE A 188 -21.04 -0.48 8.93
N ILE A 189 -21.07 -0.59 7.61
CA ILE A 189 -20.06 -1.24 6.79
C ILE A 189 -19.08 -0.16 6.32
N LEU A 190 -17.78 -0.38 6.45
CA LEU A 190 -16.76 0.56 5.99
C LEU A 190 -16.12 0.08 4.68
N THR A 191 -15.85 1.00 3.78
CA THR A 191 -14.95 0.78 2.64
C THR A 191 -14.01 1.95 2.48
N VAL A 192 -12.77 1.67 2.08
CA VAL A 192 -11.79 2.68 1.67
C VAL A 192 -11.69 2.65 0.15
N ALA A 193 -12.10 3.72 -0.47
CA ALA A 193 -12.22 3.81 -1.92
C ALA A 193 -11.23 4.83 -2.50
N ARG A 194 -10.70 4.52 -3.67
CA ARG A 194 -9.79 5.41 -4.39
C ARG A 194 -10.35 5.73 -5.77
N VAL A 195 -10.30 7.03 -6.11
CA VAL A 195 -10.55 7.51 -7.47
C VAL A 195 -9.26 8.15 -7.96
N LEU A 196 -8.76 7.73 -9.11
CA LEU A 196 -7.58 8.36 -9.73
C LEU A 196 -7.98 9.63 -10.47
N HIS A 197 -7.41 10.74 -10.06
CA HIS A 197 -7.45 12.00 -10.79
C HIS A 197 -6.21 12.09 -11.69
N THR A 198 -6.37 11.86 -12.98
CA THR A 198 -5.39 12.32 -13.95
C THR A 198 -5.83 13.68 -14.46
N GLY A 199 -5.07 14.72 -14.16
CA GLY A 199 -5.40 16.12 -14.33
C GLY A 199 -5.84 16.62 -15.72
N HIS A 200 -6.06 15.75 -16.71
CA HIS A 200 -6.37 16.15 -18.09
C HIS A 200 -7.38 15.29 -18.87
N ARG A 201 -7.98 14.25 -18.29
CA ARG A 201 -9.05 13.50 -18.98
C ARG A 201 -10.05 12.90 -17.98
N LYS A 202 -11.33 12.86 -18.37
CA LYS A 202 -12.32 11.95 -17.80
C LYS A 202 -11.78 10.53 -17.97
N LEU A 203 -11.05 10.02 -16.98
CA LEU A 203 -10.65 8.63 -17.02
C LEU A 203 -11.88 7.77 -16.83
N PRO A 204 -11.99 6.69 -17.62
CA PRO A 204 -12.81 5.59 -17.21
C PRO A 204 -12.30 5.09 -15.85
N ASP A 205 -13.20 4.50 -15.08
CA ASP A 205 -12.98 3.82 -13.83
C ASP A 205 -11.51 3.43 -13.62
N TYR A 206 -10.93 3.78 -12.46
CA TYR A 206 -9.77 3.02 -12.02
C TYR A 206 -10.26 1.58 -11.86
N PRO A 207 -10.00 0.67 -12.81
CA PRO A 207 -10.57 -0.68 -12.76
C PRO A 207 -10.19 -1.40 -11.47
N GLY A 208 -9.07 -0.97 -10.82
CA GLY A 208 -8.71 -1.42 -9.49
C GLY A 208 -9.75 -1.09 -8.42
N GLY A 209 -10.40 0.09 -8.48
CA GLY A 209 -11.30 0.54 -7.40
C GLY A 209 -12.61 -0.23 -7.32
N ASN A 210 -13.18 -0.64 -8.45
CA ASN A 210 -14.41 -1.43 -8.55
C ASN A 210 -15.60 -0.86 -7.77
N ASN A 211 -15.62 0.45 -7.55
CA ASN A 211 -16.59 1.15 -6.69
C ASN A 211 -18.03 0.99 -7.20
N GLU A 212 -18.22 0.99 -8.53
CA GLU A 212 -19.55 0.82 -9.12
C GLU A 212 -20.14 -0.56 -8.82
N ARG A 213 -19.32 -1.62 -8.92
CA ARG A 213 -19.79 -2.99 -8.63
C ARG A 213 -20.04 -3.18 -7.14
N LEU A 214 -19.17 -2.66 -6.27
CA LEU A 214 -19.43 -2.66 -4.83
C LEU A 214 -20.76 -2.01 -4.50
N LEU A 215 -21.07 -0.87 -5.14
CA LEU A 215 -22.33 -0.17 -4.90
C LEU A 215 -23.56 -0.97 -5.42
N ARG A 216 -23.44 -1.64 -6.56
CA ARG A 216 -24.51 -2.53 -7.05
C ARG A 216 -24.71 -3.73 -6.13
N ALA A 217 -23.63 -4.33 -5.65
CA ALA A 217 -23.67 -5.40 -4.63
C ALA A 217 -24.28 -4.93 -3.30
N TYR A 218 -23.94 -3.71 -2.86
CA TYR A 218 -24.54 -3.12 -1.65
C TYR A 218 -26.05 -2.93 -1.81
N ARG A 219 -26.54 -2.55 -2.98
CA ARG A 219 -27.99 -2.48 -3.24
C ARG A 219 -28.64 -3.86 -3.18
N LEU A 220 -28.00 -4.91 -3.71
CA LEU A 220 -28.49 -6.29 -3.55
C LEU A 220 -28.53 -6.72 -2.09
N TYR A 221 -27.50 -6.38 -1.31
CA TYR A 221 -27.47 -6.60 0.14
C TYR A 221 -28.68 -5.93 0.82
N ARG A 222 -28.94 -4.65 0.51
CA ARG A 222 -30.08 -3.91 1.10
C ARG A 222 -31.43 -4.53 0.79
N GLN A 223 -31.61 -5.11 -0.38
CA GLN A 223 -32.85 -5.78 -0.78
C GLN A 223 -33.07 -7.13 -0.08
N ARG A 224 -32.00 -7.75 0.44
CA ARG A 224 -32.04 -9.10 1.03
C ARG A 224 -32.09 -9.09 2.57
N THR A 225 -32.09 -7.93 3.20
CA THR A 225 -32.22 -7.80 4.65
C THR A 225 -33.21 -6.72 5.04
N THR A 226 -33.92 -6.94 6.16
CA THR A 226 -34.88 -5.98 6.73
C THR A 226 -34.19 -4.86 7.52
N GLN A 227 -32.94 -5.04 7.91
CA GLN A 227 -32.14 -4.08 8.68
C GLN A 227 -30.78 -3.84 8.02
N PRO A 228 -30.75 -3.20 6.86
CA PRO A 228 -29.50 -2.94 6.15
C PRO A 228 -28.65 -1.92 6.91
N LEU A 229 -27.39 -2.26 7.13
CA LEU A 229 -26.42 -1.31 7.67
C LEU A 229 -26.02 -0.29 6.58
N PRO A 230 -25.79 0.98 6.94
CA PRO A 230 -25.24 1.98 6.02
C PRO A 230 -23.85 1.57 5.53
N LEU A 231 -23.54 1.95 4.27
CA LEU A 231 -22.20 1.84 3.70
C LEU A 231 -21.46 3.18 3.85
N VAL A 232 -20.44 3.20 4.67
CA VAL A 232 -19.57 4.37 4.87
C VAL A 232 -18.36 4.26 3.93
N VAL A 233 -18.14 5.30 3.13
CA VAL A 233 -17.10 5.33 2.08
C VAL A 233 -16.07 6.40 2.44
N ALA A 234 -14.87 5.99 2.83
CA ALA A 234 -13.72 6.86 3.01
C ALA A 234 -12.94 6.96 1.68
N GLY A 235 -12.77 8.16 1.17
CA GLY A 235 -12.04 8.39 -0.10
C GLY A 235 -12.44 9.69 -0.78
N ARG A 236 -11.44 10.39 -1.33
CA ARG A 236 -11.68 11.67 -2.04
C ARG A 236 -12.50 11.46 -3.31
N ASP A 237 -13.44 12.37 -3.54
CA ASP A 237 -14.19 12.51 -4.79
C ASP A 237 -15.00 11.27 -5.24
N VAL A 238 -15.19 10.27 -4.38
CA VAL A 238 -15.89 9.02 -4.73
C VAL A 238 -17.36 9.31 -5.08
N GLU A 239 -18.05 10.13 -4.29
CA GLU A 239 -19.43 10.53 -4.59
C GLU A 239 -19.52 11.24 -5.94
N ARG A 240 -18.66 12.25 -6.18
CA ARG A 240 -18.62 13.00 -7.43
C ARG A 240 -18.37 12.07 -8.62
N TYR A 241 -17.46 11.12 -8.46
CA TYR A 241 -17.17 10.11 -9.47
C TYR A 241 -18.41 9.26 -9.79
N LEU A 242 -19.07 8.69 -8.78
CA LEU A 242 -20.25 7.85 -8.96
C LEU A 242 -21.42 8.62 -9.61
N ARG A 243 -21.67 9.86 -9.18
CA ARG A 243 -22.66 10.73 -9.82
C ARG A 243 -22.33 11.03 -11.28
N ALA A 244 -21.06 11.26 -11.60
CA ALA A 244 -20.60 11.45 -12.99
C ALA A 244 -20.74 10.16 -13.85
N ARG A 245 -20.79 8.99 -13.21
CA ARG A 245 -21.05 7.68 -13.83
C ARG A 245 -22.54 7.36 -13.96
N GLY A 246 -23.42 8.29 -13.57
CA GLY A 246 -24.85 8.17 -13.74
C GLY A 246 -25.61 7.55 -12.56
N PHE A 247 -24.96 7.39 -11.39
CA PHE A 247 -25.68 6.92 -10.20
C PHE A 247 -26.59 8.00 -9.66
N SER A 248 -27.88 7.72 -9.59
CA SER A 248 -28.92 8.61 -9.04
C SER A 248 -28.87 8.66 -7.50
N ALA A 249 -29.57 9.64 -6.91
CA ALA A 249 -29.70 9.74 -5.47
C ALA A 249 -30.31 8.48 -4.83
N ASP A 250 -31.32 7.88 -5.48
CA ASP A 250 -31.93 6.63 -5.02
C ASP A 250 -30.95 5.44 -5.04
N GLN A 251 -30.06 5.42 -6.02
CA GLN A 251 -29.03 4.39 -6.12
C GLN A 251 -27.95 4.55 -5.07
N LEU A 252 -27.75 5.76 -4.55
CA LEU A 252 -26.81 6.08 -3.47
C LEU A 252 -27.47 6.08 -2.08
N GLN A 253 -28.74 5.70 -1.97
CA GLN A 253 -29.44 5.66 -0.70
C GLN A 253 -28.74 4.71 0.30
N GLY A 254 -28.49 5.20 1.53
CA GLY A 254 -27.80 4.45 2.59
C GLY A 254 -26.28 4.46 2.47
N VAL A 255 -25.71 5.25 1.54
CA VAL A 255 -24.27 5.45 1.41
C VAL A 255 -23.87 6.78 2.03
N HIS A 256 -22.87 6.78 2.91
CA HIS A 256 -22.28 7.95 3.54
C HIS A 256 -20.87 8.18 3.02
N PHE A 257 -20.63 9.31 2.37
CA PHE A 257 -19.32 9.67 1.81
C PHE A 257 -18.58 10.60 2.76
N LEU A 258 -17.42 10.17 3.26
CA LEU A 258 -16.61 10.94 4.22
C LEU A 258 -15.60 11.88 3.54
N GLY A 259 -15.32 11.68 2.26
CA GLY A 259 -14.18 12.34 1.62
C GLY A 259 -12.84 11.76 2.12
N PHE A 260 -11.82 12.59 2.17
CA PHE A 260 -10.52 12.20 2.71
C PHE A 260 -10.60 12.09 4.24
N VAL A 261 -10.12 10.98 4.77
CA VAL A 261 -10.05 10.71 6.21
C VAL A 261 -8.58 10.50 6.60
N PRO A 262 -8.02 11.29 7.53
CA PRO A 262 -6.67 11.06 8.06
C PRO A 262 -6.58 9.71 8.78
N ASN A 263 -5.35 9.14 8.83
CA ASN A 263 -5.12 7.78 9.36
C ASN A 263 -5.65 7.60 10.79
N GLU A 264 -5.45 8.57 11.69
CA GLU A 264 -5.91 8.48 13.08
C GLU A 264 -7.44 8.41 13.17
N ARG A 265 -8.14 9.13 12.28
CA ARG A 265 -9.60 9.07 12.18
C ARG A 265 -10.07 7.79 11.48
N LEU A 266 -9.31 7.36 10.48
CA LEU A 266 -9.60 6.12 9.76
C LEU A 266 -9.45 4.90 10.65
N ALA A 267 -8.42 4.86 11.51
CA ALA A 267 -8.25 3.81 12.52
C ALA A 267 -9.46 3.73 13.46
N ALA A 268 -9.94 4.88 13.95
CA ALA A 268 -11.15 4.93 14.77
C ALA A 268 -12.41 4.47 14.01
N ALA A 269 -12.52 4.79 12.71
CA ALA A 269 -13.63 4.32 11.87
C ALA A 269 -13.60 2.80 11.67
N TYR A 270 -12.43 2.20 11.42
CA TYR A 270 -12.27 0.74 11.37
C TYR A 270 -12.71 0.07 12.68
N GLN A 271 -12.26 0.59 13.83
CA GLN A 271 -12.60 0.03 15.15
C GLN A 271 -14.10 0.06 15.47
N MET A 272 -14.84 0.99 14.87
CA MET A 272 -16.30 1.15 15.07
C MET A 272 -17.13 0.41 14.03
N ALA A 273 -16.56 -0.01 12.91
CA ALA A 273 -17.28 -0.64 11.81
C ALA A 273 -17.68 -2.08 12.17
N ASP A 274 -18.89 -2.50 11.77
CA ASP A 274 -19.31 -3.91 11.85
C ASP A 274 -18.47 -4.82 10.96
N CYS A 275 -18.08 -4.32 9.79
CA CYS A 275 -17.10 -4.95 8.90
C CYS A 275 -16.53 -3.94 7.91
N PHE A 276 -15.38 -4.29 7.40
CA PHE A 276 -14.73 -3.63 6.27
C PHE A 276 -14.92 -4.46 5.00
N VAL A 277 -15.20 -3.81 3.87
CA VAL A 277 -15.27 -4.46 2.56
C VAL A 277 -14.35 -3.77 1.57
N LEU A 278 -13.49 -4.56 0.92
CA LEU A 278 -12.68 -4.14 -0.22
C LEU A 278 -13.01 -5.04 -1.40
N ALA A 279 -13.52 -4.44 -2.48
CA ALA A 279 -13.93 -5.20 -3.68
C ALA A 279 -13.07 -4.86 -4.90
N THR A 280 -11.83 -4.44 -4.68
CA THR A 280 -10.89 -4.08 -5.75
C THR A 280 -10.59 -5.27 -6.66
N LEU A 281 -10.38 -4.99 -7.96
CA LEU A 281 -10.07 -6.05 -8.94
C LEU A 281 -8.62 -6.52 -8.86
N LEU A 282 -7.73 -5.66 -8.41
CA LEU A 282 -6.30 -5.94 -8.28
C LEU A 282 -5.72 -5.18 -7.09
N GLU A 283 -5.20 -5.91 -6.13
CA GLU A 283 -4.39 -5.37 -5.05
C GLU A 283 -2.95 -5.84 -5.20
N SER A 284 -2.02 -4.89 -5.13
CA SER A 284 -0.59 -5.22 -5.11
C SER A 284 -0.13 -5.68 -3.74
N PHE A 285 -0.76 -5.16 -2.67
CA PHE A 285 -0.58 -5.58 -1.28
C PHE A 285 -1.89 -5.49 -0.50
N GLY A 286 -2.55 -4.32 -0.49
CA GLY A 286 -3.81 -4.13 0.23
C GLY A 286 -3.59 -3.61 1.65
N LEU A 287 -2.94 -2.45 1.81
CA LEU A 287 -2.82 -1.79 3.11
C LEU A 287 -4.15 -1.67 3.84
N PRO A 288 -5.29 -1.30 3.19
CA PRO A 288 -6.58 -1.24 3.87
C PRO A 288 -7.05 -2.57 4.46
N ILE A 289 -6.65 -3.71 3.86
CA ILE A 289 -6.95 -5.05 4.40
C ILE A 289 -6.19 -5.23 5.72
N LEU A 290 -4.91 -4.88 5.71
CA LEU A 290 -4.04 -4.99 6.88
C LEU A 290 -4.48 -4.05 8.01
N GLU A 291 -4.86 -2.81 7.67
CA GLU A 291 -5.38 -1.80 8.59
C GLU A 291 -6.67 -2.28 9.28
N ALA A 292 -7.63 -2.82 8.50
CA ALA A 292 -8.85 -3.40 9.05
C ALA A 292 -8.55 -4.56 10.00
N MET A 293 -7.67 -5.48 9.62
CA MET A 293 -7.31 -6.62 10.47
C MET A 293 -6.60 -6.18 11.75
N ALA A 294 -5.68 -5.22 11.66
CA ALA A 294 -4.92 -4.73 12.82
C ALA A 294 -5.81 -4.04 13.86
N THR A 295 -6.88 -3.38 13.42
CA THR A 295 -7.87 -2.72 14.28
C THR A 295 -8.95 -3.68 14.81
N GLY A 296 -8.92 -4.97 14.43
CA GLY A 296 -9.93 -5.94 14.78
C GLY A 296 -11.24 -5.79 13.99
N CYS A 297 -11.25 -5.05 12.88
CA CYS A 297 -12.40 -4.95 12.00
C CYS A 297 -12.53 -6.21 11.13
N PRO A 298 -13.67 -6.94 11.16
CA PRO A 298 -13.89 -8.09 10.29
C PRO A 298 -13.78 -7.70 8.82
N ALA A 299 -12.93 -8.39 8.04
CA ALA A 299 -12.60 -7.97 6.68
C ALA A 299 -13.22 -8.90 5.63
N ILE A 300 -13.85 -8.28 4.62
CA ILE A 300 -14.32 -8.93 3.39
C ILE A 300 -13.40 -8.43 2.27
N VAL A 301 -12.65 -9.32 1.63
CA VAL A 301 -11.54 -8.96 0.75
C VAL A 301 -11.58 -9.73 -0.57
N PRO A 302 -11.03 -9.18 -1.67
CA PRO A 302 -11.06 -9.85 -2.96
C PRO A 302 -10.20 -11.11 -2.96
N ALA A 303 -10.68 -12.16 -3.61
CA ALA A 303 -9.94 -13.40 -3.88
C ALA A 303 -8.88 -13.23 -4.99
N THR A 304 -8.60 -12.01 -5.42
CA THR A 304 -7.65 -11.65 -6.48
C THR A 304 -6.46 -10.85 -5.94
N GLY A 305 -5.38 -10.83 -6.69
CA GLY A 305 -4.17 -10.09 -6.31
C GLY A 305 -3.58 -10.58 -4.99
N ALA A 306 -3.11 -9.65 -4.16
CA ALA A 306 -2.54 -9.96 -2.85
C ALA A 306 -3.58 -10.15 -1.73
N GLY A 307 -4.88 -10.02 -2.01
CA GLY A 307 -5.94 -10.17 -1.00
C GLY A 307 -5.83 -11.48 -0.21
N PRO A 308 -5.79 -12.66 -0.85
CA PRO A 308 -5.64 -13.95 -0.16
C PRO A 308 -4.30 -14.09 0.57
N GLU A 309 -3.22 -13.53 -0.01
CA GLU A 309 -1.88 -13.58 0.57
C GLU A 309 -1.79 -12.79 1.88
N VAL A 310 -2.39 -11.60 1.92
CA VAL A 310 -2.39 -10.75 3.11
C VAL A 310 -3.38 -11.25 4.16
N ALA A 311 -4.60 -11.56 3.75
CA ALA A 311 -5.65 -11.96 4.67
C ALA A 311 -5.47 -13.39 5.23
N GLY A 312 -4.90 -14.30 4.46
CA GLY A 312 -4.87 -15.72 4.83
C GLY A 312 -6.30 -16.26 5.06
N SER A 313 -6.50 -16.93 6.18
CA SER A 313 -7.81 -17.44 6.60
C SER A 313 -8.60 -16.47 7.50
N ALA A 314 -8.08 -15.25 7.72
CA ALA A 314 -8.67 -14.30 8.67
C ALA A 314 -9.81 -13.45 8.09
N ALA A 315 -10.05 -13.51 6.78
CA ALA A 315 -11.08 -12.73 6.11
C ALA A 315 -12.02 -13.61 5.27
N ARG A 316 -13.21 -13.06 4.95
CA ARG A 316 -14.11 -13.63 3.96
C ARG A 316 -13.64 -13.21 2.57
N LEU A 317 -13.17 -14.16 1.79
CA LEU A 317 -12.76 -13.93 0.39
C LEU A 317 -14.01 -13.83 -0.52
N ILE A 318 -13.99 -12.88 -1.45
CA ILE A 318 -15.05 -12.66 -2.43
C ILE A 318 -14.50 -12.69 -3.86
N ASP A 319 -15.34 -13.12 -4.80
CA ASP A 319 -15.11 -12.82 -6.21
C ASP A 319 -15.47 -11.34 -6.47
N PRO A 320 -14.47 -10.46 -6.73
CA PRO A 320 -14.76 -9.04 -6.94
C PRO A 320 -15.50 -8.76 -8.27
N TYR A 321 -15.68 -9.76 -9.13
CA TYR A 321 -16.45 -9.68 -10.36
C TYR A 321 -17.92 -10.08 -10.17
N ASP A 322 -18.30 -10.71 -9.05
CA ASP A 322 -19.65 -11.17 -8.75
C ASP A 322 -20.33 -10.29 -7.68
N GLU A 323 -21.32 -9.50 -8.09
CA GLU A 323 -22.13 -8.65 -7.21
C GLU A 323 -22.93 -9.49 -6.19
N GLY A 324 -23.31 -10.71 -6.58
CA GLY A 324 -24.06 -11.64 -5.72
C GLY A 324 -23.20 -12.19 -4.58
N ASP A 325 -21.94 -12.56 -4.86
CA ASP A 325 -21.00 -13.05 -3.82
C ASP A 325 -20.62 -11.91 -2.86
N ILE A 326 -20.37 -10.70 -3.38
CA ILE A 326 -20.13 -9.53 -2.51
C ILE A 326 -21.34 -9.28 -1.59
N ALA A 327 -22.57 -9.31 -2.12
CA ALA A 327 -23.77 -9.10 -1.33
C ALA A 327 -23.99 -10.23 -0.32
N ALA A 328 -23.73 -11.47 -0.67
CA ALA A 328 -23.82 -12.63 0.22
C ALA A 328 -22.82 -12.52 1.39
N ALA A 329 -21.57 -12.13 1.11
CA ALA A 329 -20.56 -11.91 2.14
C ALA A 329 -20.95 -10.78 3.10
N LEU A 330 -21.53 -9.69 2.60
CA LEU A 330 -22.06 -8.62 3.44
C LEU A 330 -23.17 -9.14 4.36
N LEU A 331 -24.12 -9.93 3.86
CA LEU A 331 -25.19 -10.53 4.66
C LEU A 331 -24.64 -11.48 5.72
N GLU A 332 -23.72 -12.36 5.34
CA GLU A 332 -23.09 -13.34 6.22
C GLU A 332 -22.38 -12.66 7.39
N VAL A 333 -21.52 -11.69 7.11
CA VAL A 333 -20.70 -11.04 8.14
C VAL A 333 -21.53 -10.09 9.00
N THR A 334 -22.42 -9.27 8.43
CA THR A 334 -23.26 -8.34 9.20
C THR A 334 -24.29 -9.05 10.03
N GLY A 335 -24.78 -10.21 9.58
CA GLY A 335 -25.81 -11.01 10.24
C GLY A 335 -25.31 -11.87 11.41
N SER A 336 -24.01 -12.11 11.56
CA SER A 336 -23.45 -13.02 12.57
C SER A 336 -22.42 -12.35 13.50
N PRO A 337 -22.82 -11.93 14.72
CA PRO A 337 -21.88 -11.40 15.71
C PRO A 337 -20.75 -12.39 16.05
N GLN A 338 -21.07 -13.68 16.10
CA GLN A 338 -20.10 -14.74 16.40
C GLN A 338 -19.04 -14.87 15.29
N LEU A 339 -19.46 -14.75 14.03
CA LEU A 339 -18.52 -14.75 12.89
C LEU A 339 -17.62 -13.51 12.95
N ARG A 340 -18.22 -12.34 13.19
CA ARG A 340 -17.44 -11.10 13.33
C ARG A 340 -16.39 -11.20 14.44
N ALA A 341 -16.74 -11.72 15.61
CA ALA A 341 -15.80 -11.89 16.71
C ALA A 341 -14.63 -12.82 16.35
N ARG A 342 -14.91 -13.94 15.66
CA ARG A 342 -13.87 -14.86 15.18
C ARG A 342 -12.96 -14.19 14.13
N MET A 343 -13.55 -13.47 13.18
CA MET A 343 -12.80 -12.78 12.13
C MET A 343 -11.92 -11.66 12.71
N ALA A 344 -12.44 -10.90 13.68
CA ALA A 344 -11.68 -9.86 14.38
C ALA A 344 -10.45 -10.43 15.07
N HIS A 345 -10.62 -11.49 15.87
CA HIS A 345 -9.50 -12.15 16.54
C HIS A 345 -8.47 -12.72 15.57
N ALA A 346 -8.91 -13.44 14.55
CA ALA A 346 -8.03 -14.01 13.52
C ALA A 346 -7.30 -12.89 12.74
N GLY A 347 -7.97 -11.78 12.45
CA GLY A 347 -7.40 -10.61 11.76
C GLY A 347 -6.26 -9.99 12.55
N ILE A 348 -6.46 -9.73 13.85
CA ILE A 348 -5.44 -9.19 14.75
C ILE A 348 -4.19 -10.08 14.77
N LEU A 349 -4.39 -11.39 14.95
CA LEU A 349 -3.27 -12.35 14.94
C LEU A 349 -2.54 -12.37 13.60
N ARG A 350 -3.28 -12.29 12.49
CA ARG A 350 -2.71 -12.25 11.15
C ARG A 350 -1.91 -10.98 10.90
N ALA A 351 -2.43 -9.82 11.30
CA ALA A 351 -1.79 -8.51 11.09
C ALA A 351 -0.41 -8.41 11.78
N ARG A 352 -0.20 -9.09 12.91
CA ARG A 352 1.08 -9.13 13.63
C ARG A 352 2.24 -9.70 12.81
N ASN A 353 1.96 -10.44 11.71
CA ASN A 353 2.97 -10.95 10.80
C ASN A 353 3.49 -9.90 9.80
N PHE A 354 2.96 -8.67 9.85
CA PHE A 354 3.28 -7.61 8.91
C PHE A 354 3.69 -6.35 9.66
N SER A 355 4.98 -6.05 9.68
CA SER A 355 5.49 -4.85 10.30
C SER A 355 6.50 -4.14 9.40
N TRP A 356 6.55 -2.82 9.51
CA TRP A 356 7.55 -2.02 8.82
C TRP A 356 8.97 -2.40 9.25
N ARG A 357 9.14 -2.80 10.52
CA ARG A 357 10.42 -3.29 11.03
C ARG A 357 10.89 -4.52 10.26
N GLN A 358 10.04 -5.52 10.07
CA GLN A 358 10.37 -6.72 9.30
C GLN A 358 10.69 -6.39 7.83
N ALA A 359 10.01 -5.40 7.24
CA ALA A 359 10.33 -4.91 5.90
C ALA A 359 11.74 -4.32 5.86
N GLY A 360 12.11 -3.49 6.84
CA GLY A 360 13.44 -2.91 6.99
C GLY A 360 14.52 -3.99 7.17
N GLU A 361 14.31 -4.94 8.09
CA GLU A 361 15.24 -6.04 8.37
C GLU A 361 15.53 -6.90 7.12
N ARG A 362 14.50 -7.20 6.32
CA ARG A 362 14.67 -7.93 5.06
C ARG A 362 15.47 -7.16 4.02
N ILE A 363 15.27 -5.85 3.94
CA ILE A 363 16.01 -4.99 3.01
C ILE A 363 17.48 -4.88 3.45
N LEU A 364 17.72 -4.71 4.75
CA LEU A 364 19.09 -4.67 5.31
C LEU A 364 19.86 -5.98 5.07
N ALA A 365 19.21 -7.12 5.25
CA ALA A 365 19.83 -8.42 4.94
C ALA A 365 20.32 -8.48 3.47
N VAL A 366 19.57 -7.90 2.54
CA VAL A 366 19.99 -7.79 1.13
C VAL A 366 21.17 -6.82 0.97
N PHE A 367 21.22 -5.73 1.72
CA PHE A 367 22.34 -4.79 1.67
C PHE A 367 23.62 -5.46 2.17
N ASP A 368 23.56 -6.22 3.27
CA ASP A 368 24.69 -6.95 3.84
C ASP A 368 25.28 -8.00 2.89
N GLU A 369 24.42 -8.69 2.14
CA GLU A 369 24.86 -9.64 1.11
C GLU A 369 25.62 -8.96 -0.04
N LEU A 370 25.26 -7.71 -0.37
CA LEU A 370 25.82 -6.99 -1.51
C LEU A 370 27.02 -6.13 -1.17
N VAL A 371 27.10 -5.64 0.05
CA VAL A 371 28.19 -4.80 0.60
C VAL A 371 28.59 -5.36 1.95
N PRO A 372 29.41 -6.44 1.99
CA PRO A 372 29.84 -7.04 3.24
C PRO A 372 30.54 -6.04 4.15
N GLY A 373 30.07 -5.90 5.39
CA GLY A 373 30.58 -4.95 6.38
C GLY A 373 29.82 -3.63 6.47
N ALA A 374 28.73 -3.46 5.73
CA ALA A 374 27.87 -2.27 5.84
C ALA A 374 27.10 -2.24 7.16
N SER A 375 26.70 -3.39 7.69
CA SER A 375 26.08 -3.48 9.03
C SER A 375 26.81 -4.53 9.88
N ALA A 376 27.61 -4.09 10.84
CA ALA A 376 28.14 -4.95 11.89
C ALA A 376 27.01 -5.21 12.90
N THR A 377 26.01 -6.01 12.50
CA THR A 377 24.98 -6.44 13.45
C THR A 377 25.48 -7.69 14.17
N THR A 378 25.85 -7.49 15.42
CA THR A 378 26.04 -8.52 16.43
C THR A 378 24.83 -9.44 16.45
N THR A 379 24.95 -10.63 15.85
CA THR A 379 24.14 -11.78 16.21
C THR A 379 24.60 -12.20 17.60
N ALA A 380 24.01 -11.64 18.64
CA ALA A 380 24.07 -12.21 19.97
C ALA A 380 23.31 -13.55 19.90
N ALA A 381 24.08 -14.63 19.81
CA ALA A 381 23.55 -15.97 19.98
C ALA A 381 22.90 -16.03 21.39
N PRO A 382 21.76 -16.71 21.56
CA PRO A 382 21.23 -16.95 22.88
C PRO A 382 22.23 -17.79 23.66
N ALA A 383 22.71 -17.27 24.79
CA ALA A 383 23.53 -18.00 25.74
C ALA A 383 22.73 -19.23 26.20
N THR A 384 23.16 -20.41 25.75
CA THR A 384 22.77 -21.69 26.34
C THR A 384 23.40 -21.73 27.73
N GLY A 385 22.61 -21.31 28.73
CA GLY A 385 22.93 -21.53 30.14
C GLY A 385 22.61 -22.94 30.54
N SER A 386 23.63 -23.64 30.99
CA SER A 386 23.60 -24.91 31.71
C SER A 386 22.66 -24.90 32.92
#